data_f0bccc4a4a75f1954e1ba32fb82a5235
#
_entry.id   f0bccc4a4a75f1954e1ba32fb82a5235
#
_cell.length_a   1.000
_cell.length_b   1.000
_cell.length_c   1.000
_cell.angle_alpha   90.00
_cell.angle_beta   90.00
_cell.angle_gamma   90.00
#
_symmetry.space_group_name_H-M   'P 1'
#
loop_
_entity.id
_entity.type
_entity.pdbx_description
1 polymer ?
#
loop_
_entity_poly.entity_id
_entity_poly.type
_entity_poly.pdbx_seq_one_letter_code
_entity_poly.pdbx_strand_id
1 'polypeptide(L)'
;YAQAVNIPHYGWMAVLFAVLSYLIYIAALMCSHLSAFRVATNLRLAVSEHLALLPLGFAENFGSGKLRKIIHESTGAAETYLAHQLPDQYNAIATPVGLLVLLLAFDWRLGLLSLAPVVLAFLIMTTMTGKRMAEKMRQYGNALEAMSNEAVEYVRGIPVVKTFGQSVFSFKKFKAAIDEYEKWVISYTKDLRLPMMFYTAAVNGVFAFLIAGGLLFTAHGVTPEFLLNLLFYIIITPVISLTLTRIMYMSENKMVVADALARIDSVLEA
;
A
#
# COMPACT_ATOMS: atom_id res chain seq x y z
N TYR A 1 47.30 -3.40 20.96
CA TYR A 1 47.00 -4.70 20.31
C TYR A 1 45.50 -4.67 20.03
N ALA A 2 45.14 -4.37 18.77
CA ALA A 2 43.75 -4.58 18.29
C ALA A 2 43.49 -6.09 18.40
N GLN A 3 42.49 -6.49 19.21
CA GLN A 3 42.04 -7.89 19.21
C GLN A 3 41.65 -8.22 17.77
N ALA A 4 42.26 -9.24 17.20
CA ALA A 4 41.91 -9.71 15.85
C ALA A 4 40.42 -10.06 15.87
N VAL A 5 39.60 -9.26 15.20
CA VAL A 5 38.17 -9.50 15.06
C VAL A 5 38.00 -10.83 14.37
N ASN A 6 37.33 -11.78 15.00
CA ASN A 6 37.06 -13.08 14.42
C ASN A 6 35.99 -12.98 13.34
N ILE A 7 36.37 -12.46 12.18
CA ILE A 7 35.51 -12.25 11.01
C ILE A 7 34.67 -13.50 10.67
N PRO A 8 35.23 -14.75 10.64
CA PRO A 8 34.41 -15.92 10.41
C PRO A 8 33.29 -16.13 11.44
N HIS A 9 33.54 -15.86 12.72
CA HIS A 9 32.55 -15.99 13.77
C HIS A 9 31.37 -15.04 13.52
N TYR A 10 31.63 -13.75 13.28
CA TYR A 10 30.57 -12.77 13.00
C TYR A 10 29.87 -13.07 11.68
N GLY A 11 30.58 -13.57 10.67
CA GLY A 11 29.99 -14.01 9.41
C GLY A 11 28.97 -15.14 9.61
N TRP A 12 29.35 -16.18 10.38
CA TRP A 12 28.44 -17.28 10.70
C TRP A 12 27.26 -16.85 11.57
N MET A 13 27.45 -15.94 12.52
CA MET A 13 26.38 -15.37 13.32
C MET A 13 25.39 -14.59 12.46
N ALA A 14 25.88 -13.80 11.50
CA ALA A 14 25.02 -13.07 10.56
C ALA A 14 24.17 -14.03 9.70
N VAL A 15 24.79 -15.13 9.18
CA VAL A 15 24.06 -16.16 8.44
C VAL A 15 23.02 -16.85 9.33
N LEU A 16 23.37 -17.20 10.56
CA LEU A 16 22.45 -17.83 11.52
C LEU A 16 21.23 -16.96 11.78
N PHE A 17 21.44 -15.67 12.09
CA PHE A 17 20.34 -14.73 12.33
C PHE A 17 19.50 -14.48 11.08
N ALA A 18 20.11 -14.44 9.89
CA ALA A 18 19.36 -14.30 8.63
C ALA A 18 18.47 -15.53 8.39
N VAL A 19 18.99 -16.74 8.56
CA VAL A 19 18.20 -17.98 8.43
C VAL A 19 17.09 -18.05 9.47
N LEU A 20 17.38 -17.74 10.73
CA LEU A 20 16.39 -17.74 11.80
C LEU A 20 15.28 -16.71 11.54
N SER A 21 15.64 -15.50 11.12
CA SER A 21 14.69 -14.46 10.73
C SER A 21 13.77 -14.91 9.60
N TYR A 22 14.33 -15.58 8.59
CA TYR A 22 13.57 -16.08 7.47
C TYR A 22 12.61 -17.21 7.86
N LEU A 23 13.04 -18.13 8.74
CA LEU A 23 12.18 -19.20 9.27
C LEU A 23 11.02 -18.64 10.08
N ILE A 24 11.27 -17.65 10.94
CA ILE A 24 10.23 -16.96 11.71
C ILE A 24 9.25 -16.25 10.77
N TYR A 25 9.76 -15.58 9.74
CA TYR A 25 8.93 -14.91 8.74
C TYR A 25 8.02 -15.89 7.99
N ILE A 26 8.55 -17.05 7.52
CA ILE A 26 7.74 -18.08 6.87
C ILE A 26 6.68 -18.61 7.81
N ALA A 27 7.02 -18.91 9.07
CA ALA A 27 6.05 -19.40 10.05
C ALA A 27 4.92 -18.38 10.30
N ALA A 28 5.26 -17.10 10.46
CA ALA A 28 4.29 -16.03 10.61
C ALA A 28 3.37 -15.90 9.39
N LEU A 29 3.93 -15.97 8.18
CA LEU A 29 3.18 -15.90 6.93
C LEU A 29 2.24 -17.10 6.77
N MET A 30 2.69 -18.32 7.11
CA MET A 30 1.84 -19.52 7.11
C MET A 30 0.65 -19.37 8.07
N CYS A 31 0.88 -18.87 9.29
CA CYS A 31 -0.19 -18.61 10.26
C CYS A 31 -1.20 -17.57 9.73
N SER A 32 -0.69 -16.50 9.12
CA SER A 32 -1.52 -15.44 8.53
C SER A 32 -2.41 -15.99 7.41
N HIS A 33 -1.84 -16.75 6.47
CA HIS A 33 -2.60 -17.34 5.35
C HIS A 33 -3.64 -18.35 5.81
N LEU A 34 -3.28 -19.26 6.74
CA LEU A 34 -4.23 -20.25 7.27
C LEU A 34 -5.41 -19.57 7.97
N SER A 35 -5.13 -18.50 8.73
CA SER A 35 -6.18 -17.72 9.40
C SER A 35 -7.07 -17.01 8.39
N ALA A 36 -6.47 -16.38 7.37
CA ALA A 36 -7.18 -15.67 6.31
C ALA A 36 -8.12 -16.59 5.53
N PHE A 37 -7.66 -17.78 5.12
CA PHE A 37 -8.49 -18.77 4.43
C PHE A 37 -9.67 -19.24 5.29
N ARG A 38 -9.45 -19.47 6.58
CA ARG A 38 -10.54 -19.86 7.51
C ARG A 38 -11.57 -18.74 7.65
N VAL A 39 -11.14 -17.51 7.84
CA VAL A 39 -12.04 -16.35 7.96
C VAL A 39 -12.83 -16.15 6.67
N ALA A 40 -12.18 -16.18 5.50
CA ALA A 40 -12.86 -16.03 4.21
C ALA A 40 -13.89 -17.15 3.97
N THR A 41 -13.54 -18.40 4.31
CA THR A 41 -14.47 -19.53 4.21
C THR A 41 -15.67 -19.36 5.13
N ASN A 42 -15.45 -18.97 6.39
CA ASN A 42 -16.51 -18.73 7.35
C ASN A 42 -17.43 -17.56 6.92
N LEU A 43 -16.86 -16.49 6.38
CA LEU A 43 -17.64 -15.36 5.84
C LEU A 43 -18.50 -15.80 4.63
N ARG A 44 -17.93 -16.59 3.71
CA ARG A 44 -18.70 -17.13 2.57
C ARG A 44 -19.84 -18.02 3.04
N LEU A 45 -19.58 -18.88 4.01
CA LEU A 45 -20.59 -19.77 4.59
C LEU A 45 -21.69 -18.97 5.28
N ALA A 46 -21.33 -18.05 6.17
CA ALA A 46 -22.29 -17.19 6.89
C ALA A 46 -23.19 -16.39 5.94
N VAL A 47 -22.60 -15.74 4.91
CA VAL A 47 -23.38 -15.01 3.90
C VAL A 47 -24.30 -15.96 3.14
N SER A 48 -23.83 -17.15 2.73
CA SER A 48 -24.62 -18.10 1.97
C SER A 48 -25.76 -18.71 2.79
N GLU A 49 -25.51 -19.06 4.06
CA GLU A 49 -26.54 -19.56 4.98
C GLU A 49 -27.61 -18.50 5.26
N HIS A 50 -27.17 -17.23 5.49
CA HIS A 50 -28.12 -16.14 5.70
C HIS A 50 -28.99 -15.89 4.47
N LEU A 51 -28.40 -15.87 3.27
CA LEU A 51 -29.13 -15.72 2.01
C LEU A 51 -30.16 -16.83 1.79
N ALA A 52 -29.90 -18.05 2.22
CA ALA A 52 -30.84 -19.16 2.13
C ALA A 52 -32.07 -19.00 3.03
N LEU A 53 -31.96 -18.16 4.09
CA LEU A 53 -33.06 -17.86 5.01
C LEU A 53 -33.89 -16.64 4.59
N LEU A 54 -33.38 -15.81 3.71
CA LEU A 54 -34.08 -14.61 3.23
C LEU A 54 -35.18 -14.94 2.22
N PRO A 55 -36.25 -14.11 2.14
CA PRO A 55 -37.31 -14.28 1.13
C PRO A 55 -36.76 -14.21 -0.30
N LEU A 56 -37.36 -15.00 -1.21
CA LEU A 56 -36.93 -15.03 -2.64
C LEU A 56 -36.88 -13.64 -3.28
N GLY A 57 -37.81 -12.75 -2.94
CA GLY A 57 -37.83 -11.37 -3.45
C GLY A 57 -36.63 -10.53 -3.06
N PHE A 58 -35.91 -10.88 -2.00
CA PHE A 58 -34.64 -10.21 -1.65
C PHE A 58 -33.58 -10.45 -2.72
N ALA A 59 -33.39 -11.72 -3.10
CA ALA A 59 -32.38 -12.11 -4.09
C ALA A 59 -32.68 -11.48 -5.48
N GLU A 60 -33.94 -11.38 -5.86
CA GLU A 60 -34.38 -10.74 -7.10
C GLU A 60 -34.12 -9.22 -7.09
N ASN A 61 -34.48 -8.53 -6.00
CA ASN A 61 -34.27 -7.08 -5.85
C ASN A 61 -32.82 -6.70 -5.68
N PHE A 62 -32.03 -7.50 -4.97
CA PHE A 62 -30.62 -7.23 -4.72
C PHE A 62 -29.74 -7.48 -5.97
N GLY A 63 -30.14 -8.43 -6.81
CA GLY A 63 -29.49 -8.79 -8.06
C GLY A 63 -28.37 -9.83 -7.89
N SER A 64 -28.44 -10.89 -8.69
CA SER A 64 -27.51 -12.03 -8.61
C SER A 64 -26.04 -11.65 -8.83
N GLY A 65 -25.76 -10.67 -9.69
CA GLY A 65 -24.42 -10.16 -9.95
C GLY A 65 -23.80 -9.48 -8.72
N LYS A 66 -24.61 -8.71 -7.98
CA LYS A 66 -24.17 -8.03 -6.75
C LYS A 66 -23.93 -9.05 -5.63
N LEU A 67 -24.80 -10.04 -5.47
CA LEU A 67 -24.61 -11.13 -4.51
C LEU A 67 -23.34 -11.93 -4.81
N ARG A 68 -23.12 -12.30 -6.07
CA ARG A 68 -21.89 -12.97 -6.49
C ARG A 68 -20.64 -12.15 -6.15
N LYS A 69 -20.67 -10.83 -6.39
CA LYS A 69 -19.58 -9.93 -6.05
C LYS A 69 -19.28 -9.96 -4.55
N ILE A 70 -20.31 -9.92 -3.69
CA ILE A 70 -20.14 -9.97 -2.24
C ILE A 70 -19.53 -11.32 -1.80
N ILE A 71 -20.08 -12.44 -2.27
CA ILE A 71 -19.61 -13.77 -1.87
C ILE A 71 -18.18 -14.05 -2.33
N HIS A 72 -17.76 -13.56 -3.51
CA HIS A 72 -16.43 -13.85 -4.05
C HIS A 72 -15.44 -12.72 -3.84
N GLU A 73 -15.78 -11.50 -4.26
CA GLU A 73 -14.81 -10.39 -4.26
C GLU A 73 -14.67 -9.75 -2.89
N SER A 74 -15.78 -9.47 -2.17
CA SER A 74 -15.69 -8.85 -0.86
C SER A 74 -15.09 -9.79 0.18
N THR A 75 -15.43 -11.08 0.18
CA THR A 75 -14.77 -12.06 1.07
C THR A 75 -13.31 -12.29 0.68
N GLY A 76 -12.98 -12.24 -0.62
CA GLY A 76 -11.61 -12.31 -1.11
C GLY A 76 -10.77 -11.08 -0.71
N ALA A 77 -11.38 -9.89 -0.65
CA ALA A 77 -10.73 -8.69 -0.14
C ALA A 77 -10.39 -8.83 1.36
N ALA A 78 -11.29 -9.40 2.16
CA ALA A 78 -11.02 -9.71 3.57
C ALA A 78 -9.88 -10.73 3.73
N GLU A 79 -9.85 -11.77 2.88
CA GLU A 79 -8.76 -12.76 2.83
C GLU A 79 -7.41 -12.08 2.53
N THR A 80 -7.35 -11.28 1.46
CA THR A 80 -6.13 -10.56 1.06
C THR A 80 -5.66 -9.61 2.14
N TYR A 81 -6.58 -8.94 2.82
CA TYR A 81 -6.25 -8.06 3.93
C TYR A 81 -5.58 -8.81 5.09
N LEU A 82 -6.17 -9.91 5.54
CA LEU A 82 -5.65 -10.71 6.65
C LEU A 82 -4.34 -11.42 6.29
N ALA A 83 -4.24 -11.95 5.06
CA ALA A 83 -3.07 -12.69 4.62
C ALA A 83 -1.82 -11.81 4.42
N HIS A 84 -1.99 -10.62 3.86
CA HIS A 84 -0.89 -9.77 3.40
C HIS A 84 -0.88 -8.40 4.06
N GLN A 85 -2.01 -7.67 3.99
CA GLN A 85 -2.03 -6.26 4.38
C GLN A 85 -1.91 -6.05 5.89
N LEU A 86 -2.49 -6.92 6.71
CA LEU A 86 -2.39 -6.85 8.15
C LEU A 86 -0.96 -7.10 8.65
N PRO A 87 -0.25 -8.17 8.22
CA PRO A 87 1.18 -8.34 8.52
C PRO A 87 2.03 -7.16 8.04
N ASP A 88 1.75 -6.62 6.84
CA ASP A 88 2.46 -5.47 6.29
C ASP A 88 2.24 -4.20 7.13
N GLN A 89 1.06 -4.00 7.71
CA GLN A 89 0.79 -2.89 8.61
C GLN A 89 1.62 -2.97 9.90
N TYR A 90 1.71 -4.14 10.52
CA TYR A 90 2.56 -4.33 11.69
C TYR A 90 4.04 -4.13 11.36
N ASN A 91 4.49 -4.63 10.21
CA ASN A 91 5.84 -4.42 9.72
C ASN A 91 6.12 -2.94 9.43
N ALA A 92 5.15 -2.22 8.85
CA ALA A 92 5.25 -0.78 8.59
C ALA A 92 5.34 0.08 9.85
N ILE A 93 5.00 -0.44 11.02
CA ILE A 93 5.17 0.21 12.33
C ILE A 93 6.45 -0.29 13.01
N ALA A 94 6.66 -1.59 13.07
CA ALA A 94 7.78 -2.20 13.78
C ALA A 94 9.14 -1.85 13.13
N THR A 95 9.20 -1.84 11.80
CA THR A 95 10.45 -1.56 11.07
C THR A 95 10.96 -0.12 11.29
N PRO A 96 10.15 0.96 11.22
CA PRO A 96 10.61 2.32 11.54
C PRO A 96 11.10 2.44 12.97
N VAL A 97 10.41 1.81 13.93
CA VAL A 97 10.82 1.84 15.35
C VAL A 97 12.16 1.12 15.52
N GLY A 98 12.32 -0.07 14.94
CA GLY A 98 13.57 -0.80 14.98
C GLY A 98 14.71 -0.06 14.28
N LEU A 99 14.45 0.55 13.11
CA LEU A 99 15.42 1.39 12.42
C LEU A 99 15.82 2.63 13.23
N LEU A 100 14.86 3.30 13.86
CA LEU A 100 15.15 4.47 14.70
C LEU A 100 16.11 4.10 15.85
N VAL A 101 15.81 3.02 16.56
CA VAL A 101 16.67 2.51 17.64
C VAL A 101 18.05 2.17 17.10
N LEU A 102 18.11 1.43 16.00
CA LEU A 102 19.36 1.00 15.36
C LEU A 102 20.21 2.20 14.93
N LEU A 103 19.62 3.16 14.21
CA LEU A 103 20.32 4.35 13.72
C LEU A 103 20.85 5.21 14.86
N LEU A 104 20.13 5.38 15.95
CA LEU A 104 20.58 6.18 17.07
C LEU A 104 21.61 5.45 17.96
N ALA A 105 21.55 4.11 18.02
CA ALA A 105 22.47 3.31 18.81
C ALA A 105 23.86 3.16 18.19
N PHE A 106 23.97 3.13 16.85
CA PHE A 106 25.27 3.01 16.17
C PHE A 106 26.07 4.33 16.19
N ASP A 107 25.47 5.40 15.66
CA ASP A 107 26.04 6.74 15.69
C ASP A 107 24.89 7.76 15.66
N TRP A 108 24.62 8.40 16.80
CA TRP A 108 23.53 9.35 16.91
C TRP A 108 23.62 10.53 15.93
N ARG A 109 24.85 10.94 15.52
CA ARG A 109 25.09 12.06 14.58
C ARG A 109 24.66 11.69 13.18
N LEU A 110 25.13 10.54 12.70
CA LEU A 110 24.70 10.00 11.40
C LEU A 110 23.22 9.60 11.42
N GLY A 111 22.74 9.10 12.58
CA GLY A 111 21.33 8.80 12.81
C GLY A 111 20.44 10.03 12.64
N LEU A 112 20.72 11.12 13.32
CA LEU A 112 19.97 12.37 13.17
C LEU A 112 20.06 12.93 11.76
N LEU A 113 21.22 12.83 11.14
CA LEU A 113 21.43 13.28 9.76
C LEU A 113 20.58 12.50 8.75
N SER A 114 20.49 11.18 8.92
CA SER A 114 19.64 10.31 8.08
C SER A 114 18.15 10.53 8.34
N LEU A 115 17.77 10.90 9.57
CA LEU A 115 16.37 11.16 9.93
C LEU A 115 15.86 12.51 9.41
N ALA A 116 16.71 13.51 9.17
CA ALA A 116 16.28 14.82 8.70
C ALA A 116 15.46 14.76 7.39
N PRO A 117 15.93 14.11 6.32
CA PRO A 117 15.13 13.94 5.10
C PRO A 117 13.94 13.00 5.29
N VAL A 118 13.99 12.04 6.24
CA VAL A 118 12.86 11.18 6.59
C VAL A 118 11.72 11.99 7.20
N VAL A 119 12.02 12.87 8.16
CA VAL A 119 11.03 13.78 8.76
C VAL A 119 10.44 14.70 7.70
N LEU A 120 11.28 15.26 6.82
CA LEU A 120 10.82 16.08 5.70
C LEU A 120 9.87 15.30 4.78
N ALA A 121 10.22 14.08 4.40
CA ALA A 121 9.38 13.21 3.59
C ALA A 121 8.04 12.93 4.28
N PHE A 122 8.04 12.66 5.58
CA PHE A 122 6.84 12.44 6.36
C PHE A 122 5.94 13.69 6.40
N LEU A 123 6.50 14.87 6.61
CA LEU A 123 5.77 16.14 6.56
C LEU A 123 5.15 16.39 5.17
N ILE A 124 5.88 16.11 4.09
CA ILE A 124 5.34 16.21 2.73
C ILE A 124 4.21 15.19 2.53
N MET A 125 4.37 13.96 3.00
CA MET A 125 3.36 12.90 2.91
C MET A 125 2.02 13.32 3.54
N THR A 126 2.05 14.07 4.67
CA THR A 126 0.81 14.58 5.30
C THR A 126 0.02 15.52 4.40
N THR A 127 0.67 16.21 3.46
CA THR A 127 0.01 17.06 2.48
C THR A 127 -0.70 16.29 1.37
N MET A 128 -0.27 15.04 1.14
CA MET A 128 -0.85 14.11 0.15
C MET A 128 -1.98 13.26 0.72
N THR A 129 -2.15 13.27 2.04
CA THR A 129 -3.20 12.57 2.78
C THR A 129 -4.17 13.58 3.38
N GLY A 130 -5.37 13.15 3.73
CA GLY A 130 -6.36 14.00 4.39
C GLY A 130 -7.67 14.13 3.62
N LYS A 131 -8.65 14.82 4.21
CA LYS A 131 -10.03 14.87 3.72
C LYS A 131 -10.16 15.37 2.28
N ARG A 132 -9.37 16.37 1.89
CA ARG A 132 -9.37 16.92 0.52
C ARG A 132 -8.93 15.89 -0.52
N MET A 133 -7.89 15.15 -0.21
CA MET A 133 -7.35 14.13 -1.12
C MET A 133 -8.27 12.90 -1.17
N ALA A 134 -8.82 12.49 -0.03
CA ALA A 134 -9.82 11.42 0.04
C ALA A 134 -11.06 11.76 -0.80
N GLU A 135 -11.54 13.02 -0.75
CA GLU A 135 -12.67 13.46 -1.57
C GLU A 135 -12.35 13.42 -3.08
N LYS A 136 -11.15 13.85 -3.47
CA LYS A 136 -10.71 13.75 -4.87
C LYS A 136 -10.59 12.31 -5.35
N MET A 137 -10.05 11.44 -4.50
CA MET A 137 -9.96 10.00 -4.81
C MET A 137 -11.34 9.37 -4.95
N ARG A 138 -12.31 9.77 -4.14
CA ARG A 138 -13.70 9.35 -4.26
C ARG A 138 -14.33 9.81 -5.58
N GLN A 139 -14.11 11.05 -5.98
CA GLN A 139 -14.62 11.59 -7.25
C GLN A 139 -13.98 10.90 -8.46
N TYR A 140 -12.68 10.64 -8.39
CA TYR A 140 -11.97 9.81 -9.38
C TYR A 140 -12.57 8.40 -9.48
N GLY A 141 -12.80 7.74 -8.34
CA GLY A 141 -13.45 6.42 -8.29
C GLY A 141 -14.84 6.40 -8.88
N ASN A 142 -15.66 7.39 -8.57
CA ASN A 142 -17.01 7.53 -9.13
C ASN A 142 -17.00 7.74 -10.65
N ALA A 143 -16.07 8.56 -11.16
CA ALA A 143 -15.93 8.80 -12.59
C ALA A 143 -15.46 7.54 -13.33
N LEU A 144 -14.54 6.76 -12.73
CA LEU A 144 -14.09 5.47 -13.23
C LEU A 144 -15.25 4.45 -13.31
N GLU A 145 -16.07 4.38 -12.27
CA GLU A 145 -17.24 3.52 -12.21
C GLU A 145 -18.27 3.92 -13.29
N ALA A 146 -18.57 5.20 -13.42
CA ALA A 146 -19.46 5.69 -14.44
C ALA A 146 -18.96 5.38 -15.87
N MET A 147 -17.66 5.59 -16.13
CA MET A 147 -17.04 5.25 -17.39
C MET A 147 -17.12 3.73 -17.68
N SER A 148 -16.88 2.88 -16.67
CA SER A 148 -16.94 1.44 -16.79
C SER A 148 -18.37 0.95 -17.10
N ASN A 149 -19.37 1.55 -16.46
CA ASN A 149 -20.78 1.23 -16.72
C ASN A 149 -21.20 1.62 -18.14
N GLU A 150 -20.84 2.81 -18.60
CA GLU A 150 -21.12 3.26 -19.97
C GLU A 150 -20.37 2.40 -21.02
N ALA A 151 -19.16 1.91 -20.70
CA ALA A 151 -18.43 0.99 -21.56
C ALA A 151 -19.19 -0.34 -21.74
N VAL A 152 -19.74 -0.90 -20.66
CA VAL A 152 -20.54 -2.13 -20.70
C VAL A 152 -21.83 -1.92 -21.51
N GLU A 153 -22.52 -0.80 -21.29
CA GLU A 153 -23.73 -0.46 -22.05
C GLU A 153 -23.42 -0.23 -23.54
N TYR A 154 -22.29 0.43 -23.85
CA TYR A 154 -21.84 0.59 -25.23
C TYR A 154 -21.60 -0.76 -25.92
N VAL A 155 -20.88 -1.68 -25.29
CA VAL A 155 -20.61 -3.03 -25.84
C VAL A 155 -21.90 -3.81 -26.05
N ARG A 156 -22.84 -3.77 -25.09
CA ARG A 156 -24.16 -4.40 -25.19
C ARG A 156 -25.01 -3.80 -26.31
N GLY A 157 -24.89 -2.52 -26.56
CA GLY A 157 -25.60 -1.79 -27.61
C GLY A 157 -25.06 -2.00 -29.03
N ILE A 158 -23.83 -2.49 -29.20
CA ILE A 158 -23.20 -2.68 -30.52
C ILE A 158 -24.06 -3.48 -31.51
N PRO A 159 -24.71 -4.64 -31.16
CA PRO A 159 -25.55 -5.37 -32.07
C PRO A 159 -26.74 -4.55 -32.56
N VAL A 160 -27.40 -3.79 -31.67
CA VAL A 160 -28.52 -2.90 -31.97
C VAL A 160 -28.10 -1.78 -32.92
N VAL A 161 -26.97 -1.12 -32.61
CA VAL A 161 -26.39 -0.06 -33.43
C VAL A 161 -26.07 -0.57 -34.83
N LYS A 162 -25.49 -1.77 -34.97
CA LYS A 162 -25.18 -2.40 -36.26
C LYS A 162 -26.43 -2.75 -37.06
N THR A 163 -27.48 -3.22 -36.39
CA THR A 163 -28.73 -3.63 -37.04
C THR A 163 -29.53 -2.43 -37.58
N PHE A 164 -29.55 -1.32 -36.82
CA PHE A 164 -30.35 -0.15 -37.18
C PHE A 164 -29.53 1.03 -37.76
N GLY A 165 -28.23 0.84 -38.02
CA GLY A 165 -27.38 1.85 -38.62
C GLY A 165 -27.14 3.12 -37.80
N GLN A 166 -27.51 3.09 -36.50
CA GLN A 166 -27.38 4.26 -35.61
C GLN A 166 -26.10 4.19 -34.79
N SER A 167 -25.03 4.83 -35.23
CA SER A 167 -23.73 4.79 -34.57
C SER A 167 -23.47 5.87 -33.50
N VAL A 168 -24.34 6.87 -33.32
CA VAL A 168 -23.89 8.14 -32.73
C VAL A 168 -24.31 8.38 -31.28
N PHE A 169 -25.44 7.85 -30.81
CA PHE A 169 -25.94 8.20 -29.48
C PHE A 169 -25.28 7.43 -28.32
N SER A 170 -25.06 6.14 -28.45
CA SER A 170 -24.39 5.35 -27.41
C SER A 170 -22.91 5.74 -27.26
N PHE A 171 -22.25 6.10 -28.36
CA PHE A 171 -20.86 6.57 -28.33
C PHE A 171 -20.72 7.95 -27.63
N LYS A 172 -21.70 8.85 -27.77
CA LYS A 172 -21.65 10.16 -27.12
C LYS A 172 -21.66 10.06 -25.59
N LYS A 173 -22.49 9.18 -25.02
CA LYS A 173 -22.52 8.98 -23.55
C LYS A 173 -21.21 8.38 -23.05
N PHE A 174 -20.72 7.35 -23.69
CA PHE A 174 -19.44 6.74 -23.33
C PHE A 174 -18.28 7.73 -23.46
N LYS A 175 -18.26 8.50 -24.57
CA LYS A 175 -17.24 9.54 -24.73
C LYS A 175 -17.32 10.60 -23.64
N ALA A 176 -18.50 11.07 -23.26
CA ALA A 176 -18.67 12.04 -22.16
C ALA A 176 -18.18 11.48 -20.82
N ALA A 177 -18.42 10.20 -20.56
CA ALA A 177 -17.92 9.53 -19.36
C ALA A 177 -16.38 9.39 -19.37
N ILE A 178 -15.77 9.12 -20.53
CA ILE A 178 -14.30 9.14 -20.71
C ILE A 178 -13.75 10.55 -20.43
N ASP A 179 -14.35 11.59 -21.01
CA ASP A 179 -13.89 12.98 -20.87
C ASP A 179 -13.99 13.44 -19.41
N GLU A 180 -15.05 13.02 -18.68
CA GLU A 180 -15.20 13.33 -17.24
C GLU A 180 -14.17 12.56 -16.39
N TYR A 181 -13.92 11.28 -16.69
CA TYR A 181 -12.88 10.49 -16.05
C TYR A 181 -11.48 11.11 -16.29
N GLU A 182 -11.16 11.48 -17.54
CA GLU A 182 -9.90 12.15 -17.88
C GLU A 182 -9.71 13.43 -17.07
N LYS A 183 -10.73 14.25 -16.95
CA LYS A 183 -10.71 15.49 -16.16
C LYS A 183 -10.34 15.23 -14.70
N TRP A 184 -10.92 14.18 -14.08
CA TRP A 184 -10.62 13.82 -12.69
C TRP A 184 -9.21 13.22 -12.55
N VAL A 185 -8.77 12.37 -13.49
CA VAL A 185 -7.39 11.84 -13.53
C VAL A 185 -6.38 12.97 -13.60
N ILE A 186 -6.58 13.90 -14.53
CA ILE A 186 -5.66 15.04 -14.72
C ILE A 186 -5.67 15.94 -13.47
N SER A 187 -6.84 16.23 -12.89
CA SER A 187 -6.95 17.05 -11.68
C SER A 187 -6.24 16.41 -10.49
N TYR A 188 -6.45 15.12 -10.26
CA TYR A 188 -5.82 14.34 -9.20
C TYR A 188 -4.29 14.29 -9.39
N THR A 189 -3.83 13.96 -10.58
CA THR A 189 -2.40 13.87 -10.91
C THR A 189 -1.69 15.22 -10.78
N LYS A 190 -2.33 16.31 -11.22
CA LYS A 190 -1.76 17.67 -11.08
C LYS A 190 -1.55 18.07 -9.63
N ASP A 191 -2.50 17.76 -8.74
CA ASP A 191 -2.40 18.09 -7.33
C ASP A 191 -1.32 17.27 -6.61
N LEU A 192 -1.13 16.01 -7.00
CA LEU A 192 -0.11 15.14 -6.42
C LEU A 192 1.28 15.36 -6.99
N ARG A 193 1.42 15.96 -8.18
CA ARG A 193 2.68 16.05 -8.90
C ARG A 193 3.81 16.68 -8.08
N LEU A 194 3.59 17.86 -7.55
CA LEU A 194 4.61 18.57 -6.77
C LEU A 194 4.90 17.91 -5.43
N PRO A 195 3.89 17.59 -4.59
CA PRO A 195 4.13 16.85 -3.36
C PRO A 195 4.89 15.53 -3.58
N MET A 196 4.50 14.75 -4.61
CA MET A 196 5.16 13.48 -4.92
C MET A 196 6.61 13.64 -5.36
N MET A 197 6.91 14.68 -6.14
CA MET A 197 8.29 15.01 -6.53
C MET A 197 9.15 15.34 -5.31
N PHE A 198 8.65 16.21 -4.41
CA PHE A 198 9.38 16.57 -3.19
C PHE A 198 9.50 15.42 -2.22
N TYR A 199 8.46 14.59 -2.07
CA TYR A 199 8.49 13.37 -1.28
C TYR A 199 9.57 12.41 -1.79
N THR A 200 9.56 12.12 -3.09
CA THR A 200 10.55 11.24 -3.73
C THR A 200 11.97 11.78 -3.60
N ALA A 201 12.14 13.09 -3.77
CA ALA A 201 13.43 13.75 -3.59
C ALA A 201 13.91 13.66 -2.13
N ALA A 202 13.02 13.87 -1.14
CA ALA A 202 13.35 13.76 0.28
C ALA A 202 13.73 12.32 0.66
N VAL A 203 12.93 11.32 0.25
CA VAL A 203 13.19 9.89 0.52
C VAL A 203 14.53 9.44 -0.04
N ASN A 204 14.84 9.82 -1.29
CA ASN A 204 16.12 9.49 -1.92
C ASN A 204 17.26 10.42 -1.47
N GLY A 205 16.95 11.54 -0.86
CA GLY A 205 17.90 12.51 -0.32
C GLY A 205 18.71 12.00 0.88
N VAL A 206 18.27 10.93 1.58
CA VAL A 206 18.98 10.36 2.74
C VAL A 206 20.44 10.08 2.41
N PHE A 207 20.71 9.49 1.26
CA PHE A 207 22.05 9.21 0.80
C PHE A 207 22.90 10.49 0.62
N ALA A 208 22.33 11.51 -0.02
CA ALA A 208 23.01 12.79 -0.22
C ALA A 208 23.33 13.51 1.10
N PHE A 209 22.39 13.47 2.05
CA PHE A 209 22.60 14.01 3.41
C PHE A 209 23.72 13.28 4.15
N LEU A 210 23.78 11.94 4.06
CA LEU A 210 24.83 11.14 4.67
C LEU A 210 26.21 11.44 4.05
N ILE A 211 26.31 11.59 2.74
CA ILE A 211 27.56 11.96 2.08
C ILE A 211 27.98 13.37 2.48
N ALA A 212 27.08 14.35 2.41
CA ALA A 212 27.37 15.72 2.78
C ALA A 212 27.82 15.83 4.25
N GLY A 213 27.11 15.16 5.17
CA GLY A 213 27.49 15.12 6.58
C GLY A 213 28.76 14.35 6.82
N GLY A 214 28.98 13.24 6.11
CA GLY A 214 30.24 12.51 6.15
C GLY A 214 31.43 13.40 5.79
N LEU A 215 31.34 14.20 4.71
CA LEU A 215 32.36 15.16 4.32
C LEU A 215 32.59 16.25 5.38
N LEU A 216 31.52 16.77 5.98
CA LEU A 216 31.62 17.78 7.03
C LEU A 216 32.29 17.23 8.31
N PHE A 217 31.92 16.03 8.74
CA PHE A 217 32.47 15.41 9.94
C PHE A 217 33.92 14.94 9.76
N THR A 218 34.35 14.68 8.52
CA THR A 218 35.73 14.26 8.20
C THR A 218 36.67 15.42 7.89
N ALA A 219 36.18 16.69 7.88
CA ALA A 219 36.99 17.86 7.58
C ALA A 219 38.25 18.05 8.48
N HIS A 220 38.23 17.51 9.70
CA HIS A 220 39.33 17.58 10.66
C HIS A 220 40.05 16.25 10.93
N GLY A 221 39.78 15.24 10.13
CA GLY A 221 40.37 13.90 10.21
C GLY A 221 39.31 12.79 10.11
N VAL A 222 39.77 11.62 9.74
CA VAL A 222 38.90 10.45 9.51
C VAL A 222 39.33 9.32 10.44
N THR A 223 38.42 8.81 11.26
CA THR A 223 38.67 7.61 12.06
C THR A 223 38.14 6.38 11.32
N PRO A 224 38.81 5.21 11.44
CA PRO A 224 38.32 3.97 10.86
C PRO A 224 36.91 3.59 11.35
N GLU A 225 36.59 3.89 12.61
CA GLU A 225 35.29 3.65 13.22
C GLU A 225 34.20 4.48 12.54
N PHE A 226 34.46 5.77 12.29
CA PHE A 226 33.51 6.63 11.59
C PHE A 226 33.23 6.14 10.15
N LEU A 227 34.26 5.66 9.44
CA LEU A 227 34.09 5.11 8.10
C LEU A 227 33.24 3.84 8.11
N LEU A 228 33.41 2.96 9.08
CA LEU A 228 32.58 1.77 9.24
C LEU A 228 31.12 2.16 9.54
N ASN A 229 30.90 3.11 10.42
CA ASN A 229 29.57 3.63 10.72
C ASN A 229 28.94 4.24 9.46
N LEU A 230 29.65 5.11 8.75
CA LEU A 230 29.14 5.72 7.51
C LEU A 230 28.77 4.65 6.46
N LEU A 231 29.62 3.64 6.28
CA LEU A 231 29.34 2.52 5.37
C LEU A 231 28.07 1.76 5.77
N PHE A 232 27.88 1.50 7.07
CA PHE A 232 26.66 0.90 7.59
C PHE A 232 25.41 1.72 7.24
N TYR A 233 25.46 3.05 7.44
CA TYR A 233 24.33 3.94 7.13
C TYR A 233 24.04 3.97 5.62
N ILE A 234 25.05 3.94 4.78
CA ILE A 234 24.89 3.85 3.31
C ILE A 234 24.16 2.55 2.94
N ILE A 235 24.55 1.43 3.53
CA ILE A 235 23.94 0.11 3.25
C ILE A 235 22.48 0.05 3.74
N ILE A 236 22.15 0.69 4.88
CA ILE A 236 20.80 0.66 5.43
C ILE A 236 19.83 1.66 4.76
N THR A 237 20.34 2.65 4.01
CA THR A 237 19.52 3.69 3.35
C THR A 237 18.38 3.13 2.50
N PRO A 238 18.54 2.08 1.65
CA PRO A 238 17.43 1.51 0.90
C PRO A 238 16.30 0.97 1.76
N VAL A 239 16.62 0.44 2.95
CA VAL A 239 15.61 -0.07 3.89
C VAL A 239 14.76 1.08 4.44
N ILE A 240 15.37 2.25 4.72
CA ILE A 240 14.66 3.46 5.14
C ILE A 240 13.67 3.90 4.05
N SER A 241 14.13 4.00 2.80
CA SER A 241 13.32 4.42 1.66
C SER A 241 12.14 3.47 1.40
N LEU A 242 12.38 2.17 1.43
CA LEU A 242 11.34 1.15 1.27
C LEU A 242 10.30 1.21 2.40
N THR A 243 10.73 1.44 3.63
CA THR A 243 9.84 1.54 4.79
C THR A 243 8.89 2.72 4.67
N LEU A 244 9.40 3.89 4.29
CA LEU A 244 8.58 5.09 4.06
C LEU A 244 7.56 4.88 2.94
N THR A 245 7.96 4.23 1.86
CA THR A 245 7.08 3.91 0.74
C THR A 245 5.94 2.98 1.16
N ARG A 246 6.22 1.96 1.98
CA ARG A 246 5.18 1.06 2.53
C ARG A 246 4.17 1.80 3.41
N ILE A 247 4.63 2.71 4.26
CA ILE A 247 3.74 3.52 5.12
C ILE A 247 2.79 4.37 4.26
N MET A 248 3.29 4.94 3.16
CA MET A 248 2.49 5.77 2.25
C MET A 248 1.29 5.01 1.67
N TYR A 249 1.49 3.76 1.23
CA TYR A 249 0.43 2.95 0.63
C TYR A 249 -0.51 2.24 1.63
N MET A 250 -0.18 2.27 2.92
CA MET A 250 -0.95 1.53 3.95
C MET A 250 -2.41 2.03 4.10
N SER A 251 -2.66 3.33 3.89
CA SER A 251 -3.99 3.92 4.08
C SER A 251 -4.99 3.50 3.00
N GLU A 252 -4.53 3.28 1.76
CA GLU A 252 -5.37 2.91 0.63
C GLU A 252 -5.99 1.51 0.83
N ASN A 253 -5.20 0.56 1.29
CA ASN A 253 -5.63 -0.82 1.53
C ASN A 253 -6.73 -0.93 2.60
N LYS A 254 -6.71 -0.07 3.62
CA LYS A 254 -7.75 -0.04 4.67
C LYS A 254 -9.11 0.36 4.13
N MET A 255 -9.17 1.28 3.18
CA MET A 255 -10.42 1.73 2.58
C MET A 255 -11.07 0.62 1.77
N VAL A 256 -10.28 -0.14 1.02
CA VAL A 256 -10.78 -1.26 0.18
C VAL A 256 -11.43 -2.34 1.04
N VAL A 257 -10.78 -2.75 2.13
CA VAL A 257 -11.36 -3.79 2.99
C VAL A 257 -12.56 -3.29 3.79
N ALA A 258 -12.57 -2.01 4.21
CA ALA A 258 -13.72 -1.43 4.90
C ALA A 258 -14.97 -1.39 4.00
N ASP A 259 -14.83 -1.02 2.72
CA ASP A 259 -15.92 -1.09 1.74
C ASP A 259 -16.39 -2.55 1.52
N ALA A 260 -15.45 -3.49 1.42
CA ALA A 260 -15.77 -4.89 1.26
C ALA A 260 -16.56 -5.46 2.47
N LEU A 261 -16.16 -5.12 3.70
CA LEU A 261 -16.87 -5.53 4.93
C LEU A 261 -18.25 -4.88 5.00
N ALA A 262 -18.39 -3.57 4.71
CA ALA A 262 -19.68 -2.90 4.69
C ALA A 262 -20.67 -3.54 3.69
N ARG A 263 -20.19 -4.07 2.57
CA ARG A 263 -21.02 -4.83 1.61
C ARG A 263 -21.46 -6.19 2.16
N ILE A 264 -20.59 -6.89 2.91
CA ILE A 264 -20.92 -8.15 3.57
C ILE A 264 -21.98 -7.89 4.65
N ASP A 265 -21.79 -6.88 5.48
CA ASP A 265 -22.72 -6.49 6.55
C ASP A 265 -24.08 -6.11 5.97
N SER A 266 -24.14 -5.43 4.83
CA SER A 266 -25.41 -5.07 4.16
C SER A 266 -26.26 -6.29 3.75
N VAL A 267 -25.68 -7.47 3.67
CA VAL A 267 -26.42 -8.72 3.42
C VAL A 267 -26.75 -9.43 4.72
N LEU A 268 -25.83 -9.42 5.69
CA LEU A 268 -26.03 -10.13 6.96
C LEU A 268 -27.02 -9.42 7.90
N GLU A 269 -27.26 -8.12 7.70
CA GLU A 269 -28.23 -7.31 8.45
C GLU A 269 -29.60 -7.22 7.79
N ALA A 270 -29.78 -7.79 6.60
CA ALA A 270 -31.04 -7.79 5.85
C ALA A 270 -32.00 -8.86 6.35
#